data_a4bf8e656bc335e7182786fddc4ab47b
#
_entry.id   a4bf8e656bc335e7182786fddc4ab47b
#
_cell.length_a   1.000
_cell.length_b   1.000
_cell.length_c   1.000
_cell.angle_alpha   90.00
_cell.angle_beta   90.00
_cell.angle_gamma   90.00
#
_symmetry.space_group_name_H-M   'P 1'
#
loop_
_entity.id
_entity.type
_entity.pdbx_description
1 polymer ?
#
loop_
_entity_poly.entity_id
_entity_poly.type
_entity_poly.pdbx_seq_one_letter_code
_entity_poly.pdbx_strand_id
1 'polypeptide(L)' 'MGFIRQQEERLAVRLLIWQYQRMNIPAPQMKELEQQASRLVEDAHRIARERGRNVISILKEMIGDLTKRKDHS' A
#
# COMPACT_ATOMS: atom_id res chain seq x y z
N MET A 1 -1.04 -6.91 18.47
CA MET A 1 -0.08 -7.16 17.61
C MET A 1 -0.58 -7.60 16.30
N GLY A 2 -0.94 -8.83 16.11
CA GLY A 2 -1.35 -9.33 14.82
C GLY A 2 -2.57 -8.63 14.26
N PHE A 3 -3.44 -8.18 15.12
CA PHE A 3 -4.69 -7.59 14.67
C PHE A 3 -4.47 -6.30 13.89
N ILE A 4 -3.67 -5.41 14.40
CA ILE A 4 -3.40 -4.15 13.72
C ILE A 4 -2.62 -4.40 12.44
N ARG A 5 -1.67 -5.30 12.49
CA ARG A 5 -0.89 -5.64 11.32
C ARG A 5 -1.77 -6.21 10.22
N GLN A 6 -2.72 -7.04 10.58
CA GLN A 6 -3.65 -7.61 9.60
C GLN A 6 -4.49 -6.52 8.94
N GLN A 7 -4.93 -5.55 9.72
CA GLN A 7 -5.70 -4.46 9.15
C GLN A 7 -4.88 -3.64 8.16
N GLU A 8 -3.64 -3.40 8.51
CA GLU A 8 -2.75 -2.67 7.63
C GLU A 8 -2.50 -3.44 6.34
N GLU A 9 -2.31 -4.74 6.45
CA GLU A 9 -2.10 -5.55 5.27
C GLU A 9 -3.34 -5.61 4.39
N ARG A 10 -4.51 -5.68 5.00
CA ARG A 10 -5.75 -5.65 4.23
C ARG A 10 -5.91 -4.34 3.49
N LEU A 11 -5.60 -3.25 4.15
CA LEU A 11 -5.65 -1.95 3.49
C LEU A 11 -4.68 -1.91 2.33
N ALA A 12 -3.48 -2.43 2.53
CA ALA A 12 -2.49 -2.45 1.47
C ALA A 12 -2.96 -3.28 0.29
N VAL A 13 -3.61 -4.42 0.56
CA VAL A 13 -4.16 -5.23 -0.52
C VAL A 13 -5.20 -4.44 -1.31
N ARG A 14 -6.07 -3.75 -0.61
CA ARG A 14 -7.11 -2.97 -1.27
C ARG A 14 -6.50 -1.86 -2.14
N LEU A 15 -5.49 -1.19 -1.61
CA LEU A 15 -4.82 -0.14 -2.36
C LEU A 15 -4.12 -0.70 -3.59
N LEU A 16 -3.53 -1.88 -3.46
CA LEU A 16 -2.90 -2.52 -4.60
C LEU A 16 -3.91 -2.87 -5.67
N ILE A 17 -5.03 -3.45 -5.28
CA ILE A 17 -6.08 -3.79 -6.24
C ILE A 17 -6.57 -2.54 -6.94
N TRP A 18 -6.80 -1.49 -6.18
CA TRP A 18 -7.24 -0.22 -6.74
C TRP A 18 -6.23 0.30 -7.76
N GLN A 19 -4.95 0.20 -7.45
CA GLN A 19 -3.92 0.68 -8.35
C GLN A 19 -3.88 -0.14 -9.64
N TYR A 20 -3.98 -1.47 -9.51
CA TYR A 20 -4.02 -2.32 -10.71
C TYR A 20 -5.21 -1.97 -11.59
N GLN A 21 -6.35 -1.73 -10.97
CA GLN A 21 -7.54 -1.36 -11.73
C GLN A 21 -7.35 -0.03 -12.45
N ARG A 22 -6.73 0.91 -11.78
CA ARG A 22 -6.48 2.20 -12.40
C ARG A 22 -5.55 2.10 -13.59
N MET A 23 -4.63 1.17 -13.54
CA MET A 23 -3.68 0.98 -14.62
C MET A 23 -4.19 0.02 -15.70
N ASN A 24 -5.40 -0.50 -15.52
CA ASN A 24 -5.97 -1.47 -16.46
C ASN A 24 -5.11 -2.71 -16.59
N ILE A 25 -4.51 -3.12 -15.49
CA ILE A 25 -3.71 -4.33 -15.43
C ILE A 25 -4.44 -5.33 -14.55
N PRO A 26 -4.55 -6.59 -14.99
CA PRO A 26 -5.20 -7.60 -14.14
C PRO A 26 -4.45 -7.77 -12.84
N ALA A 27 -5.19 -7.81 -11.75
CA ALA A 27 -4.57 -7.99 -10.44
C ALA A 27 -4.04 -9.41 -10.32
N PRO A 28 -2.91 -9.59 -9.62
CA PRO A 28 -2.40 -10.95 -9.39
C PRO A 28 -3.31 -11.70 -8.45
N GLN A 29 -2.97 -12.98 -8.23
CA GLN A 29 -3.73 -13.79 -7.30
C GLN A 29 -3.62 -13.22 -5.90
N MET A 30 -4.62 -13.54 -5.08
CA MET A 30 -4.67 -13.00 -3.72
C MET A 30 -3.39 -13.32 -2.94
N LYS A 31 -2.84 -14.50 -3.16
CA LYS A 31 -1.63 -14.89 -2.45
C LYS A 31 -0.48 -13.94 -2.75
N GLU A 32 -0.33 -13.58 -4.00
CA GLU A 32 0.70 -12.63 -4.38
C GLU A 32 0.43 -11.24 -3.85
N LEU A 33 -0.84 -10.84 -3.89
CA LEU A 33 -1.21 -9.55 -3.34
C LEU A 33 -0.89 -9.47 -1.87
N GLU A 34 -1.14 -10.55 -1.15
CA GLU A 34 -0.83 -10.58 0.27
C GLU A 34 0.66 -10.47 0.53
N GLN A 35 1.46 -11.11 -0.28
CA GLN A 35 2.91 -11.01 -0.13
C GLN A 35 3.39 -9.60 -0.42
N GLN A 36 2.88 -8.98 -1.48
CA GLN A 36 3.22 -7.61 -1.78
C GLN A 36 2.77 -6.67 -0.68
N ALA A 37 1.57 -6.90 -0.17
CA ALA A 37 1.04 -6.06 0.90
C ALA A 37 1.89 -6.16 2.16
N SER A 38 2.34 -7.37 2.48
CA SER A 38 3.18 -7.55 3.66
C SER A 38 4.48 -6.76 3.53
N ARG A 39 5.09 -6.80 2.37
CA ARG A 39 6.30 -6.02 2.14
C ARG A 39 6.06 -4.53 2.21
N LEU A 40 4.94 -4.10 1.62
CA LEU A 40 4.61 -2.69 1.67
C LEU A 40 4.41 -2.21 3.09
N VAL A 41 3.73 -3.03 3.90
CA VAL A 41 3.52 -2.66 5.30
C VAL A 41 4.84 -2.57 6.04
N GLU A 42 5.74 -3.52 5.80
CA GLU A 42 7.04 -3.46 6.44
C GLU A 42 7.82 -2.21 6.05
N ASP A 43 7.82 -1.89 4.77
CA ASP A 43 8.50 -0.69 4.30
C ASP A 43 7.85 0.56 4.87
N ALA A 44 6.52 0.56 4.92
CA ALA A 44 5.80 1.72 5.44
C ALA A 44 6.12 1.93 6.92
N HIS A 45 6.23 0.85 7.68
CA HIS A 45 6.61 0.98 9.08
C HIS A 45 7.99 1.59 9.25
N ARG A 46 8.92 1.14 8.43
CA ARG A 46 10.27 1.67 8.50
C ARG A 46 10.30 3.16 8.15
N ILE A 47 9.63 3.53 7.07
CA ILE A 47 9.59 4.91 6.63
C ILE A 47 8.86 5.78 7.65
N ALA A 48 7.76 5.27 8.18
CA ALA A 48 6.99 6.03 9.17
C ALA A 48 7.83 6.30 10.40
N ARG A 49 8.62 5.31 10.82
CA ARG A 49 9.48 5.50 11.99
C ARG A 49 10.56 6.53 11.70
N GLU A 50 11.14 6.48 10.53
CA GLU A 50 12.20 7.41 10.17
C GLU A 50 11.69 8.83 10.06
N ARG A 51 10.46 8.98 9.56
CA ARG A 51 9.90 10.32 9.34
C ARG A 51 8.98 10.78 10.46
N GLY A 52 8.71 9.93 11.42
CA GLY A 52 7.79 10.27 12.49
C GLY A 52 6.36 10.44 11.99
N ARG A 53 5.93 9.61 11.05
CA ARG A 53 4.62 9.73 10.47
C ARG A 53 3.81 8.46 10.67
N ASN A 54 2.53 8.57 10.37
CA ASN A 54 1.60 7.46 10.51
C ASN A 54 1.79 6.46 9.36
N VAL A 55 1.73 5.16 9.70
CA VAL A 55 1.91 4.12 8.72
C VAL A 55 0.87 4.19 7.60
N ILE A 56 -0.37 4.45 7.96
CA ILE A 56 -1.44 4.52 6.97
C ILE A 56 -1.17 5.63 5.97
N SER A 57 -0.71 6.78 6.46
CA SER A 57 -0.36 7.88 5.56
C SER A 57 0.76 7.50 4.62
N ILE A 58 1.75 6.78 5.13
CA ILE A 58 2.86 6.34 4.28
C ILE A 58 2.37 5.37 3.21
N LEU A 59 1.51 4.42 3.61
CA LEU A 59 0.96 3.48 2.64
C LEU A 59 0.23 4.20 1.51
N LYS A 60 -0.58 5.17 1.87
CA LYS A 60 -1.31 5.92 0.88
C LYS A 60 -0.37 6.68 -0.04
N GLU A 61 0.69 7.24 0.51
CA GLU A 61 1.65 7.94 -0.32
C GLU A 61 2.39 7.00 -1.24
N MET A 62 2.77 5.84 -0.76
CA MET A 62 3.53 4.91 -1.57
C MET A 62 2.73 4.41 -2.76
N ILE A 63 1.45 4.16 -2.56
CA ILE A 63 0.62 3.59 -3.61
C ILE A 63 -0.11 4.68 -4.38
N GLY A 64 -0.68 5.64 -3.67
CA GLY A 64 -1.49 6.66 -4.30
C GLY A 64 -0.68 7.74 -4.99
N ASP A 65 0.56 7.92 -4.56
CA ASP A 65 1.37 8.99 -5.09
C ASP A 65 1.61 8.86 -6.59
N LEU A 66 1.76 7.64 -7.03
CA LEU A 66 2.00 7.40 -8.43
C LEU A 66 0.88 7.90 -9.32
N THR A 67 -0.35 7.85 -8.82
CA THR A 67 -1.47 8.34 -9.58
C THR A 67 -1.69 9.83 -9.39
N LYS A 68 -1.36 10.34 -8.24
CA LYS A 68 -1.53 11.76 -7.99
C LYS A 68 -0.64 12.61 -8.83
N ARG A 69 0.53 12.14 -9.11
CA ARG A 69 1.45 12.89 -9.91
C ARG A 69 0.91 13.25 -11.26
N LYS A 70 0.17 12.35 -11.84
CA LYS A 70 -0.39 12.59 -13.16
C LYS A 70 -1.46 13.65 -13.14
N ASP A 71 -2.16 13.72 -12.05
CA ASP A 71 -3.26 14.66 -11.97
C ASP A 71 -2.79 16.08 -11.93
N HIS A 72 -1.58 16.27 -11.49
CA HIS A 72 -1.06 17.60 -11.36
C HIS A 72 -0.43 18.16 -12.59
N SER A 73 -0.19 17.36 -13.51
CA SER A 73 0.41 17.86 -14.73
C SER A 73 -0.58 18.43 -15.70
#